data_2357396bddc09a10e053a867e1d283a8
#
_entry.id   2357396bddc09a10e053a867e1d283a8
#
_cell.length_a   1.000
_cell.length_b   1.000
_cell.length_c   1.000
_cell.angle_alpha   90.00
_cell.angle_beta   90.00
_cell.angle_gamma   90.00
#
_symmetry.space_group_name_H-M   'P 1'
#
loop_
_entity.id
_entity.type
_entity.pdbx_description
1 polymer ?
#
loop_
_entity_poly.entity_id
_entity_poly.type
_entity_poly.pdbx_seq_one_letter_code
_entity_poly.pdbx_strand_id
1 'polypeptide(L)'
;NTSHLDLYINQAFTIDKKTEEQLSAVILKSNDKRLIETFIRLSISVVPEISDRSFYDYFLALKEIFSNSREKSEQELQGLYAELYILKYFKDETNVDISVFYQSYEKMKFDYSVTDKKKIEIKSTLKEERVHHFRQEQLNTQLYDIFVMSLLLRRDDRGLSLFDLVQYCKKEFCFNLSFIAYIEKFICKT
;
A
#
# COMPACT_ATOMS: atom_id res chain seq x y z
N ASN A 1 13.21 -3.69 -17.14
CA ASN A 1 14.18 -3.93 -16.06
C ASN A 1 14.18 -2.74 -15.09
N THR A 2 14.33 -3.00 -13.83
CA THR A 2 14.44 -2.01 -12.75
C THR A 2 15.67 -2.33 -11.90
N SER A 3 15.95 -1.51 -10.87
CA SER A 3 17.03 -1.81 -9.93
C SER A 3 16.87 -3.16 -9.21
N HIS A 4 15.63 -3.61 -8.98
CA HIS A 4 15.34 -4.81 -8.21
C HIS A 4 14.66 -5.94 -8.99
N LEU A 5 14.08 -5.67 -10.17
CA LEU A 5 13.33 -6.66 -10.92
C LEU A 5 13.75 -6.71 -12.39
N ASP A 6 13.91 -7.91 -12.91
CA ASP A 6 14.01 -8.17 -14.34
C ASP A 6 12.79 -8.95 -14.84
N LEU A 7 12.31 -8.59 -16.02
CA LEU A 7 11.24 -9.27 -16.75
C LEU A 7 11.83 -9.92 -17.99
N TYR A 8 11.54 -11.17 -18.18
CA TYR A 8 11.81 -11.95 -19.38
C TYR A 8 10.49 -12.49 -19.89
N ILE A 9 10.24 -12.32 -21.19
CA ILE A 9 9.03 -12.82 -21.84
C ILE A 9 9.45 -13.77 -22.94
N ASN A 10 8.95 -15.01 -22.86
CA ASN A 10 9.16 -16.05 -23.87
C ASN A 10 10.64 -16.21 -24.28
N GLN A 11 11.53 -16.35 -23.28
CA GLN A 11 12.96 -16.56 -23.50
C GLN A 11 13.36 -17.99 -23.15
N ALA A 12 14.43 -18.46 -23.81
CA ALA A 12 15.01 -19.76 -23.51
C ALA A 12 15.75 -19.71 -22.19
N PHE A 13 15.38 -20.56 -21.26
CA PHE A 13 16.04 -20.79 -19.99
C PHE A 13 16.54 -22.22 -19.90
N THR A 14 17.75 -22.38 -19.39
CA THR A 14 18.27 -23.71 -19.07
C THR A 14 17.87 -24.05 -17.63
N ILE A 15 17.01 -25.04 -17.48
CA ILE A 15 16.57 -25.56 -16.18
C ILE A 15 17.42 -26.77 -15.83
N ASP A 16 17.93 -26.82 -14.57
CA ASP A 16 18.72 -27.95 -14.03
C ASP A 16 19.92 -28.38 -14.90
N LYS A 17 20.49 -27.44 -15.67
CA LYS A 17 21.66 -27.68 -16.55
C LYS A 17 21.41 -28.69 -17.68
N LYS A 18 20.18 -29.07 -17.97
CA LYS A 18 19.87 -30.12 -18.95
C LYS A 18 18.72 -29.82 -19.90
N THR A 19 17.78 -28.98 -19.51
CA THR A 19 16.58 -28.75 -20.32
C THR A 19 16.49 -27.28 -20.68
N GLU A 20 16.36 -26.97 -21.99
CA GLU A 20 16.04 -25.62 -22.44
C GLU A 20 14.52 -25.52 -22.61
N GLU A 21 13.91 -24.56 -21.91
CA GLU A 21 12.47 -24.25 -22.03
C GLU A 21 12.28 -22.78 -22.34
N GLN A 22 11.23 -22.47 -23.12
CA GLN A 22 10.82 -21.10 -23.34
C GLN A 22 9.84 -20.68 -22.24
N LEU A 23 10.25 -19.74 -21.40
CA LEU A 23 9.51 -19.31 -20.25
C LEU A 23 9.41 -17.78 -20.18
N SER A 24 8.35 -17.32 -19.54
CA SER A 24 8.26 -15.95 -19.04
C SER A 24 8.59 -15.93 -17.56
N ALA A 25 9.51 -15.06 -17.16
CA ALA A 25 9.99 -15.01 -15.78
C ALA A 25 10.11 -13.59 -15.25
N VAL A 26 9.79 -13.41 -13.98
CA VAL A 26 10.14 -12.22 -13.20
C VAL A 26 11.19 -12.62 -12.17
N ILE A 27 12.33 -11.95 -12.20
CA ILE A 27 13.46 -12.25 -11.31
C ILE A 27 13.63 -11.08 -10.34
N LEU A 28 13.59 -11.37 -9.04
CA LEU A 28 13.94 -10.42 -8.00
C LEU A 28 15.46 -10.43 -7.78
N LYS A 29 16.10 -9.26 -7.92
CA LYS A 29 17.53 -9.02 -7.70
C LYS A 29 17.74 -8.37 -6.34
N SER A 30 17.44 -9.05 -5.26
CA SER A 30 17.62 -8.53 -3.91
C SER A 30 18.03 -9.63 -2.96
N ASN A 31 18.93 -9.29 -2.03
CA ASN A 31 19.29 -10.13 -0.88
C ASN A 31 18.56 -9.71 0.40
N ASP A 32 17.72 -8.68 0.34
CA ASP A 32 16.91 -8.27 1.48
C ASP A 32 15.81 -9.31 1.73
N LYS A 33 15.86 -9.92 2.91
CA LYS A 33 14.94 -10.98 3.31
C LYS A 33 13.47 -10.52 3.26
N ARG A 34 13.17 -9.27 3.65
CA ARG A 34 11.82 -8.70 3.64
C ARG A 34 11.29 -8.57 2.21
N LEU A 35 12.13 -8.09 1.29
CA LEU A 35 11.78 -7.98 -0.14
C LEU A 35 11.55 -9.36 -0.74
N ILE A 36 12.37 -10.35 -0.40
CA ILE A 36 12.22 -11.73 -0.85
C ILE A 36 10.89 -12.33 -0.35
N GLU A 37 10.60 -12.20 0.94
CA GLU A 37 9.36 -12.70 1.54
C GLU A 37 8.12 -12.04 0.92
N THR A 38 8.16 -10.72 0.68
CA THR A 38 7.08 -9.98 0.03
C THR A 38 6.89 -10.44 -1.41
N PHE A 39 7.99 -10.59 -2.17
CA PHE A 39 7.95 -11.09 -3.54
C PHE A 39 7.33 -12.48 -3.62
N ILE A 40 7.77 -13.41 -2.77
CA ILE A 40 7.24 -14.79 -2.74
C ILE A 40 5.74 -14.78 -2.42
N ARG A 41 5.32 -14.04 -1.40
CA ARG A 41 3.91 -13.97 -0.98
C ARG A 41 3.01 -13.43 -2.09
N LEU A 42 3.41 -12.33 -2.72
CA LEU A 42 2.66 -11.77 -3.85
C LEU A 42 2.63 -12.72 -5.04
N SER A 43 3.73 -13.42 -5.32
CA SER A 43 3.79 -14.39 -6.41
C SER A 43 2.84 -15.59 -6.18
N ILE A 44 2.84 -16.16 -4.97
CA ILE A 44 1.97 -17.30 -4.63
C ILE A 44 0.48 -16.94 -4.77
N SER A 45 0.10 -15.71 -4.43
CA SER A 45 -1.31 -15.29 -4.50
C SER A 45 -1.83 -15.10 -5.93
N VAL A 46 -0.96 -14.93 -6.92
CA VAL A 46 -1.33 -14.57 -8.29
C VAL A 46 -1.08 -15.70 -9.31
N VAL A 47 -0.06 -16.53 -9.08
CA VAL A 47 0.40 -17.57 -10.02
C VAL A 47 -0.69 -18.58 -10.47
N PRO A 48 -1.72 -18.94 -9.68
CA PRO A 48 -2.69 -19.95 -10.11
C PRO A 48 -3.56 -19.54 -11.31
N GLU A 49 -3.61 -18.25 -11.68
CA GLU A 49 -4.59 -17.71 -12.65
C GLU A 49 -3.98 -16.86 -13.76
N ILE A 50 -2.66 -16.92 -13.99
CA ILE A 50 -1.98 -16.00 -14.91
C ILE A 50 -2.11 -16.44 -16.38
N SER A 51 -2.78 -15.61 -17.21
CA SER A 51 -2.62 -15.55 -18.66
C SER A 51 -1.44 -14.62 -19.03
N ASP A 52 -0.91 -14.71 -20.28
CA ASP A 52 0.21 -13.87 -20.73
C ASP A 52 -0.03 -12.36 -20.54
N ARG A 53 -1.26 -11.90 -20.72
CA ARG A 53 -1.63 -10.50 -20.52
C ARG A 53 -1.59 -10.13 -19.04
N SER A 54 -2.10 -10.99 -18.18
CA SER A 54 -2.08 -10.76 -16.73
C SER A 54 -0.68 -10.87 -16.14
N PHE A 55 0.24 -11.60 -16.78
CA PHE A 55 1.64 -11.67 -16.34
C PHE A 55 2.38 -10.33 -16.51
N TYR A 56 2.12 -9.61 -17.59
CA TYR A 56 2.69 -8.27 -17.76
C TYR A 56 2.11 -7.26 -16.76
N ASP A 57 0.80 -7.30 -16.54
CA ASP A 57 0.14 -6.46 -15.54
C ASP A 57 0.65 -6.78 -14.11
N TYR A 58 0.86 -8.05 -13.83
CA TYR A 58 1.50 -8.49 -12.59
C TYR A 58 2.93 -7.93 -12.43
N PHE A 59 3.75 -8.00 -13.49
CA PHE A 59 5.08 -7.38 -13.47
C PHE A 59 5.01 -5.87 -13.23
N LEU A 60 4.07 -5.17 -13.86
CA LEU A 60 3.90 -3.72 -13.64
C LEU A 60 3.54 -3.42 -12.18
N ALA A 61 2.67 -4.21 -11.57
CA ALA A 61 2.33 -4.09 -10.16
C ALA A 61 3.56 -4.35 -9.26
N LEU A 62 4.31 -5.42 -9.51
CA LEU A 62 5.56 -5.69 -8.81
C LEU A 62 6.59 -4.57 -9.02
N LYS A 63 6.72 -4.08 -10.25
CA LYS A 63 7.62 -2.96 -10.56
C LYS A 63 7.26 -1.72 -9.74
N GLU A 64 6.00 -1.45 -9.55
CA GLU A 64 5.56 -0.33 -8.74
C GLU A 64 5.89 -0.53 -7.25
N ILE A 65 5.68 -1.74 -6.72
CA ILE A 65 6.00 -2.11 -5.34
C ILE A 65 7.52 -2.04 -5.08
N PHE A 66 8.32 -2.58 -6.01
CA PHE A 66 9.79 -2.69 -5.88
C PHE A 66 10.57 -1.54 -6.55
N SER A 67 9.89 -0.50 -7.06
CA SER A 67 10.57 0.67 -7.62
C SER A 67 11.22 1.51 -6.50
N ASN A 68 12.36 2.12 -6.82
CA ASN A 68 13.26 2.85 -5.92
C ASN A 68 12.59 3.46 -4.69
N SER A 69 12.96 2.96 -3.53
CA SER A 69 12.46 3.39 -2.23
C SER A 69 13.41 4.42 -1.63
N ARG A 70 12.94 5.65 -1.50
CA ARG A 70 13.50 6.51 -0.44
C ARG A 70 12.94 6.04 0.90
N GLU A 71 13.70 6.15 1.95
CA GLU A 71 13.20 6.00 3.31
C GLU A 71 12.01 6.94 3.53
N LYS A 72 10.97 6.44 4.16
CA LYS A 72 9.80 7.25 4.49
C LYS A 72 10.11 8.19 5.65
N SER A 73 9.69 9.43 5.52
CA SER A 73 9.84 10.40 6.60
C SER A 73 8.93 10.04 7.78
N GLU A 74 9.29 10.49 8.99
CA GLU A 74 8.41 10.33 10.17
C GLU A 74 6.99 10.86 9.93
N GLN A 75 6.86 11.93 9.16
CA GLN A 75 5.55 12.51 8.82
C GLN A 75 4.72 11.59 7.92
N GLU A 76 5.35 10.92 6.95
CA GLU A 76 4.67 9.94 6.09
C GLU A 76 4.23 8.72 6.91
N LEU A 77 5.09 8.25 7.83
CA LEU A 77 4.74 7.13 8.73
C LEU A 77 3.61 7.51 9.70
N GLN A 78 3.63 8.73 10.25
CA GLN A 78 2.57 9.27 11.10
C GLN A 78 1.26 9.40 10.33
N GLY A 79 1.30 9.84 9.07
CA GLY A 79 0.13 9.92 8.19
C GLY A 79 -0.49 8.54 7.99
N LEU A 80 0.30 7.57 7.54
CA LEU A 80 -0.17 6.19 7.38
C LEU A 80 -0.72 5.62 8.69
N TYR A 81 -0.04 5.84 9.82
CA TYR A 81 -0.54 5.39 11.12
C TYR A 81 -1.96 5.90 11.38
N ALA A 82 -2.20 7.19 11.16
CA ALA A 82 -3.50 7.80 11.39
C ALA A 82 -4.59 7.22 10.46
N GLU A 83 -4.28 7.02 9.19
CA GLU A 83 -5.17 6.41 8.20
C GLU A 83 -5.55 4.98 8.58
N LEU A 84 -4.56 4.14 8.95
CA LEU A 84 -4.80 2.75 9.36
C LEU A 84 -5.54 2.68 10.71
N TYR A 85 -5.26 3.61 11.63
CA TYR A 85 -5.96 3.69 12.91
C TYR A 85 -7.45 3.99 12.71
N ILE A 86 -7.81 4.88 11.80
CA ILE A 86 -9.20 5.18 11.45
C ILE A 86 -9.90 3.95 10.85
N LEU A 87 -9.24 3.20 9.98
CA LEU A 87 -9.79 1.93 9.45
C LEU A 87 -10.10 0.95 10.58
N LYS A 88 -9.14 0.76 11.47
CA LYS A 88 -9.31 -0.10 12.65
C LYS A 88 -10.45 0.39 13.54
N TYR A 89 -10.48 1.68 13.86
CA TYR A 89 -11.51 2.28 14.71
C TYR A 89 -12.92 2.04 14.16
N PHE A 90 -13.16 2.35 12.88
CA PHE A 90 -14.46 2.10 12.26
C PHE A 90 -14.83 0.62 12.26
N LYS A 91 -13.89 -0.26 11.95
CA LYS A 91 -14.14 -1.69 11.96
C LYS A 91 -14.51 -2.20 13.35
N ASP A 92 -13.77 -1.80 14.37
CA ASP A 92 -14.00 -2.27 15.75
C ASP A 92 -15.28 -1.69 16.35
N GLU A 93 -15.53 -0.38 16.17
CA GLU A 93 -16.64 0.31 16.85
C GLU A 93 -17.98 0.15 16.10
N THR A 94 -17.95 0.01 14.78
CA THR A 94 -19.17 0.01 13.97
C THR A 94 -19.35 -1.24 13.11
N ASN A 95 -18.35 -2.11 13.06
CA ASN A 95 -18.23 -3.24 12.14
C ASN A 95 -18.36 -2.85 10.64
N VAL A 96 -18.13 -1.58 10.31
CA VAL A 96 -18.17 -1.08 8.93
C VAL A 96 -16.77 -1.19 8.32
N ASP A 97 -16.69 -1.79 7.14
CA ASP A 97 -15.47 -1.80 6.34
C ASP A 97 -15.42 -0.56 5.43
N ILE A 98 -14.62 0.42 5.83
CA ILE A 98 -14.38 1.63 5.03
C ILE A 98 -13.12 1.52 4.15
N SER A 99 -12.41 0.39 4.17
CA SER A 99 -11.22 0.17 3.33
C SER A 99 -11.54 0.23 1.83
N VAL A 100 -12.77 -0.09 1.47
CA VAL A 100 -13.28 -0.04 0.08
C VAL A 100 -13.28 1.39 -0.49
N PHE A 101 -13.28 2.41 0.36
CA PHE A 101 -13.24 3.82 -0.02
C PHE A 101 -11.84 4.41 0.01
N TYR A 102 -10.86 3.65 0.51
CA TYR A 102 -9.48 4.10 0.66
C TYR A 102 -8.81 4.33 -0.69
N GLN A 103 -8.12 5.44 -0.81
CA GLN A 103 -7.46 5.83 -2.04
C GLN A 103 -5.97 5.43 -2.01
N SER A 104 -5.67 4.26 -2.53
CA SER A 104 -4.35 3.64 -2.49
C SER A 104 -3.35 4.16 -3.54
N TYR A 105 -3.68 5.19 -4.30
CA TYR A 105 -2.80 5.74 -5.33
C TYR A 105 -2.13 7.05 -4.88
N GLU A 106 -0.82 7.16 -5.07
CA GLU A 106 0.01 8.32 -4.63
C GLU A 106 -0.45 9.69 -5.18
N LYS A 107 -1.26 9.72 -6.24
CA LYS A 107 -1.76 10.95 -6.87
C LYS A 107 -3.16 11.34 -6.42
N MET A 108 -3.76 10.59 -5.51
CA MET A 108 -5.09 10.92 -5.03
C MET A 108 -5.07 12.13 -4.12
N LYS A 109 -6.14 12.90 -4.18
CA LYS A 109 -6.25 14.19 -3.48
C LYS A 109 -6.72 14.02 -2.03
N PHE A 110 -7.42 12.93 -1.74
CA PHE A 110 -8.06 12.63 -0.46
C PHE A 110 -7.75 11.20 -0.03
N ASP A 111 -7.76 10.93 1.25
CA ASP A 111 -7.46 9.60 1.79
C ASP A 111 -8.60 8.62 1.55
N TYR A 112 -9.87 9.10 1.62
CA TYR A 112 -11.04 8.28 1.32
C TYR A 112 -12.01 9.00 0.38
N SER A 113 -12.57 8.23 -0.55
CA SER A 113 -13.57 8.69 -1.51
C SER A 113 -14.85 7.87 -1.36
N VAL A 114 -15.76 8.35 -0.49
CA VAL A 114 -17.01 7.63 -0.19
C VAL A 114 -17.97 7.68 -1.37
N THR A 115 -18.05 8.85 -2.03
CA THR A 115 -18.74 9.05 -3.30
C THR A 115 -17.95 10.01 -4.16
N ASP A 116 -18.43 10.30 -5.37
CA ASP A 116 -17.80 11.32 -6.24
C ASP A 116 -17.70 12.68 -5.56
N LYS A 117 -18.63 13.00 -4.66
CA LYS A 117 -18.67 14.27 -3.94
C LYS A 117 -18.13 14.17 -2.51
N LYS A 118 -18.46 13.10 -1.79
CA LYS A 118 -18.11 12.96 -0.36
C LYS A 118 -16.69 12.42 -0.20
N LYS A 119 -15.84 13.24 0.40
CA LYS A 119 -14.42 12.97 0.61
C LYS A 119 -14.07 13.06 2.09
N ILE A 120 -13.14 12.22 2.53
CA ILE A 120 -12.58 12.27 3.88
C ILE A 120 -11.08 12.48 3.76
N GLU A 121 -10.59 13.43 4.51
CA GLU A 121 -9.17 13.73 4.67
C GLU A 121 -8.77 13.51 6.12
N ILE A 122 -7.72 12.73 6.33
CA ILE A 122 -7.19 12.45 7.66
C ILE A 122 -5.98 13.33 7.91
N LYS A 123 -5.98 13.99 9.04
CA LYS A 123 -4.86 14.78 9.51
C LYS A 123 -4.46 14.32 10.90
N SER A 124 -3.19 14.24 11.16
CA SER A 124 -2.66 13.88 12.46
C SER A 124 -1.58 14.84 12.93
N THR A 125 -1.46 14.98 14.22
CA THR A 125 -0.40 15.78 14.85
C THR A 125 0.04 15.13 16.16
N LEU A 126 1.33 15.29 16.49
CA LEU A 126 1.92 14.97 17.80
C LEU A 126 2.06 16.22 18.67
N LYS A 127 1.73 17.41 18.12
CA LYS A 127 1.79 18.69 18.83
C LYS A 127 0.51 18.90 19.60
N GLU A 128 0.56 19.65 20.70
CA GLU A 128 -0.61 19.99 21.52
C GLU A 128 -1.67 20.77 20.71
N GLU A 129 -1.23 21.60 19.79
CA GLU A 129 -2.12 22.35 18.92
C GLU A 129 -2.45 21.55 17.65
N ARG A 130 -3.74 21.48 17.30
CA ARG A 130 -4.24 20.81 16.09
C ARG A 130 -4.18 21.74 14.88
N VAL A 131 -2.98 22.13 14.47
CA VAL A 131 -2.75 22.94 13.27
C VAL A 131 -2.38 22.00 12.13
N HIS A 132 -3.14 22.07 11.03
CA HIS A 132 -2.96 21.21 9.87
C HIS A 132 -2.78 22.05 8.59
N HIS A 133 -1.94 21.53 7.70
CA HIS A 133 -1.77 22.08 6.37
C HIS A 133 -2.62 21.32 5.35
N PHE A 134 -3.32 22.07 4.49
CA PHE A 134 -4.13 21.51 3.42
C PHE A 134 -3.58 21.97 2.06
N ARG A 135 -3.68 21.10 1.08
CA ARG A 135 -3.50 21.50 -0.32
C ARG A 135 -4.73 22.27 -0.78
N GLN A 136 -4.55 23.18 -1.74
CA GLN A 136 -5.66 24.00 -2.25
C GLN A 136 -6.85 23.15 -2.75
N GLU A 137 -6.53 22.02 -3.39
CA GLU A 137 -7.56 21.10 -3.88
C GLU A 137 -8.37 20.44 -2.75
N GLN A 138 -7.76 20.25 -1.57
CA GLN A 138 -8.40 19.70 -0.37
C GLN A 138 -9.34 20.69 0.33
N LEU A 139 -9.38 21.94 -0.13
CA LEU A 139 -10.25 23.00 0.39
C LEU A 139 -11.36 23.41 -0.60
N ASN A 140 -11.49 22.70 -1.72
CA ASN A 140 -12.48 23.04 -2.75
C ASN A 140 -13.87 22.50 -2.39
N THR A 141 -14.55 23.23 -1.51
CA THR A 141 -15.92 22.93 -1.06
C THR A 141 -17.00 23.19 -2.12
N GLN A 142 -16.66 23.82 -3.24
CA GLN A 142 -17.60 23.95 -4.37
C GLN A 142 -17.78 22.63 -5.13
N LEU A 143 -16.74 21.79 -5.15
CA LEU A 143 -16.76 20.50 -5.85
C LEU A 143 -17.05 19.33 -4.93
N TYR A 144 -16.65 19.41 -3.66
CA TYR A 144 -16.67 18.28 -2.74
C TYR A 144 -17.24 18.65 -1.37
N ASP A 145 -17.96 17.70 -0.78
CA ASP A 145 -18.32 17.68 0.63
C ASP A 145 -17.14 17.04 1.39
N ILE A 146 -16.30 17.86 1.99
CA ILE A 146 -15.03 17.41 2.59
C ILE A 146 -15.21 17.27 4.10
N PHE A 147 -14.93 16.09 4.61
CA PHE A 147 -14.88 15.78 6.03
C PHE A 147 -13.42 15.62 6.45
N VAL A 148 -13.00 16.39 7.44
CA VAL A 148 -11.66 16.32 7.99
C VAL A 148 -11.71 15.58 9.33
N MET A 149 -10.94 14.47 9.42
CA MET A 149 -10.73 13.75 10.66
C MET A 149 -9.36 14.13 11.23
N SER A 150 -9.37 14.88 12.32
CA SER A 150 -8.15 15.34 12.98
C SER A 150 -7.83 14.46 14.18
N LEU A 151 -6.68 13.78 14.14
CA LEU A 151 -6.18 12.93 15.21
C LEU A 151 -5.05 13.63 15.96
N LEU A 152 -5.22 13.75 17.28
CA LEU A 152 -4.13 14.09 18.19
C LEU A 152 -3.46 12.80 18.64
N LEU A 153 -2.23 12.58 18.22
CA LEU A 153 -1.45 11.40 18.56
C LEU A 153 -0.51 11.71 19.74
N ARG A 154 -0.23 10.69 20.49
CA ARG A 154 0.77 10.75 21.56
C ARG A 154 1.67 9.53 21.46
N ARG A 155 2.98 9.72 21.62
CA ARG A 155 3.92 8.60 21.72
C ARG A 155 3.71 7.90 23.06
N ASP A 156 3.47 6.61 23.02
CA ASP A 156 3.31 5.76 24.21
C ASP A 156 3.81 4.35 23.87
N ASP A 157 4.76 3.84 24.64
CA ASP A 157 5.37 2.53 24.41
C ASP A 157 4.38 1.37 24.59
N ARG A 158 3.22 1.63 25.23
CA ARG A 158 2.13 0.66 25.42
C ARG A 158 1.03 0.80 24.37
N GLY A 159 1.15 1.79 23.49
CA GLY A 159 0.20 2.01 22.40
C GLY A 159 0.36 1.00 21.27
N LEU A 160 -0.59 1.03 20.33
CA LEU A 160 -0.46 0.27 19.09
C LEU A 160 0.70 0.81 18.25
N SER A 161 1.56 -0.06 17.78
CA SER A 161 2.58 0.31 16.81
C SER A 161 2.01 0.39 15.40
N LEU A 162 2.74 1.05 14.48
CA LEU A 162 2.38 1.01 13.06
C LEU A 162 2.38 -0.43 12.53
N PHE A 163 3.30 -1.27 13.02
CA PHE A 163 3.35 -2.69 12.66
C PHE A 163 2.07 -3.43 13.06
N ASP A 164 1.56 -3.20 14.28
CA ASP A 164 0.32 -3.83 14.75
C ASP A 164 -0.88 -3.43 13.90
N LEU A 165 -0.99 -2.14 13.54
CA LEU A 165 -2.04 -1.64 12.65
C LEU A 165 -1.97 -2.27 11.28
N VAL A 166 -0.77 -2.42 10.74
CA VAL A 166 -0.55 -3.09 9.46
C VAL A 166 -0.98 -4.54 9.51
N GLN A 167 -0.58 -5.30 10.54
CA GLN A 167 -0.99 -6.70 10.69
C GLN A 167 -2.51 -6.83 10.85
N TYR A 168 -3.11 -5.93 11.63
CA TYR A 168 -4.57 -5.85 11.77
C TYR A 168 -5.23 -5.65 10.40
N CYS A 169 -4.81 -4.64 9.65
CA CYS A 169 -5.39 -4.32 8.34
C CYS A 169 -5.23 -5.45 7.33
N LYS A 170 -4.08 -6.12 7.32
CA LYS A 170 -3.84 -7.29 6.45
C LYS A 170 -4.79 -8.45 6.77
N LYS A 171 -5.13 -8.64 8.03
CA LYS A 171 -6.04 -9.68 8.46
C LYS A 171 -7.49 -9.33 8.15
N GLU A 172 -7.94 -8.15 8.59
CA GLU A 172 -9.36 -7.76 8.52
C GLU A 172 -9.82 -7.35 7.12
N PHE A 173 -8.91 -6.79 6.30
CA PHE A 173 -9.21 -6.29 4.95
C PHE A 173 -8.51 -7.10 3.85
N CYS A 174 -8.23 -8.38 4.08
CA CYS A 174 -7.48 -9.25 3.18
C CYS A 174 -8.08 -9.36 1.76
N PHE A 175 -9.37 -9.15 1.60
CA PHE A 175 -10.05 -9.17 0.30
C PHE A 175 -9.88 -7.88 -0.51
N ASN A 176 -9.43 -6.78 0.10
CA ASN A 176 -9.11 -5.56 -0.61
C ASN A 176 -7.66 -5.57 -1.09
N LEU A 177 -7.40 -6.26 -2.20
CA LEU A 177 -6.05 -6.50 -2.72
C LEU A 177 -5.29 -5.21 -3.06
N SER A 178 -5.98 -4.19 -3.57
CA SER A 178 -5.36 -2.90 -3.91
C SER A 178 -4.87 -2.17 -2.66
N PHE A 179 -5.66 -2.18 -1.59
CA PHE A 179 -5.30 -1.62 -0.29
C PHE A 179 -4.12 -2.39 0.33
N ILE A 180 -4.15 -3.72 0.31
CA ILE A 180 -3.06 -4.55 0.84
C ILE A 180 -1.76 -4.31 0.06
N ALA A 181 -1.83 -4.25 -1.27
CA ALA A 181 -0.66 -3.95 -2.11
C ALA A 181 -0.07 -2.56 -1.79
N TYR A 182 -0.93 -1.56 -1.54
CA TYR A 182 -0.47 -0.23 -1.12
C TYR A 182 0.28 -0.26 0.22
N ILE A 183 -0.28 -0.93 1.24
CA ILE A 183 0.37 -1.07 2.56
C ILE A 183 1.72 -1.78 2.41
N GLU A 184 1.77 -2.89 1.67
CA GLU A 184 3.01 -3.63 1.43
C GLU A 184 4.06 -2.75 0.75
N LYS A 185 3.67 -2.04 -0.29
CA LYS A 185 4.54 -1.07 -0.97
C LYS A 185 5.08 -0.02 -0.01
N PHE A 186 4.23 0.49 0.87
CA PHE A 186 4.61 1.53 1.83
C PHE A 186 5.65 1.01 2.83
N ILE A 187 5.45 -0.21 3.36
CA ILE A 187 6.30 -0.81 4.39
C ILE A 187 7.62 -1.33 3.81
N CYS A 188 7.61 -1.92 2.60
CA CYS A 188 8.84 -2.35 1.94
C CYS A 188 9.82 -1.19 1.69
N LYS A 189 9.34 0.04 1.86
CA LYS A 189 10.10 1.28 1.70
C LYS A 189 10.50 1.91 3.04
N THR A 190 10.23 1.25 4.14
CA THR A 190 10.56 1.68 5.51
C THR A 190 11.64 0.79 6.10
#